data_0354e4955ff4ee0bc19cbbcafe2d4f7e
#
_entry.id   0354e4955ff4ee0bc19cbbcafe2d4f7e
#
_cell.length_a   1.000
_cell.length_b   1.000
_cell.length_c   1.000
_cell.angle_alpha   90.00
_cell.angle_beta   90.00
_cell.angle_gamma   90.00
#
_symmetry.space_group_name_H-M   'P 1'
#
loop_
_entity.id
_entity.type
_entity.pdbx_description
1 polymer ?
#
loop_
_entity_poly.entity_id
_entity_poly.type
_entity_poly.pdbx_seq_one_letter_code
_entity_poly.pdbx_strand_id
1 'polypeptide(L)'
;VSLTCPVAAGECAGPADSGDALLERNYPTGAEFLGDGGDVSFSTRGTQNWTVERLLQAHRQLEERGYVFVGYHGTFLEAAQSIVFGGVRARSQDLDAIWRGFYIAGDPALAYGYAQDQEPDARGRIRNGALLRVYVPRSSLPGFYRTGLTLAAPEAAGEVERLIGHPLPLRLDAITGPEEEGGRLETILGWPLAERTVVIPSAIPTDPRNVGGDLDPSSIPDKEQAISALPDYASQPGKPPREDLK
;
A
#
# COMPACT_ATOMS: atom_id res chain seq x y z
N VAL A 1 -52.34 -33.37 12.49
CA VAL A 1 -51.53 -34.43 11.90
C VAL A 1 -50.07 -34.08 12.22
N SER A 2 -49.58 -34.76 13.29
CA SER A 2 -48.17 -34.69 13.74
C SER A 2 -47.33 -35.56 12.83
N LEU A 3 -46.27 -35.01 12.30
CA LEU A 3 -45.19 -35.77 11.67
C LEU A 3 -43.94 -35.64 12.58
N THR A 4 -43.74 -36.71 13.33
CA THR A 4 -42.50 -36.96 14.08
C THR A 4 -41.41 -37.40 13.10
N CYS A 5 -40.29 -36.68 13.06
CA CYS A 5 -39.07 -37.15 12.43
C CYS A 5 -38.33 -38.11 13.37
N PRO A 6 -37.83 -39.25 12.89
CA PRO A 6 -37.01 -40.15 13.69
C PRO A 6 -35.59 -39.62 13.83
N VAL A 7 -35.13 -39.68 15.07
CA VAL A 7 -33.72 -39.42 15.42
C VAL A 7 -32.88 -40.60 14.93
N ALA A 8 -32.07 -40.37 13.91
CA ALA A 8 -30.92 -41.20 13.60
C ALA A 8 -29.69 -40.38 13.82
N ALA A 9 -28.82 -40.87 14.72
CA ALA A 9 -27.51 -40.26 14.97
C ALA A 9 -26.67 -40.34 13.69
N GLY A 10 -26.50 -39.20 13.06
CA GLY A 10 -25.60 -39.00 11.96
C GLY A 10 -24.97 -37.64 12.18
N GLU A 11 -23.69 -37.63 12.34
CA GLU A 11 -22.81 -36.49 12.52
C GLU A 11 -23.23 -35.33 11.62
N CYS A 12 -23.71 -34.25 12.22
CA CYS A 12 -23.67 -32.94 11.58
C CYS A 12 -22.19 -32.58 11.46
N ALA A 13 -21.58 -32.99 10.37
CA ALA A 13 -20.35 -32.34 9.93
C ALA A 13 -20.70 -30.88 9.82
N GLY A 14 -20.15 -30.06 10.73
CA GLY A 14 -20.15 -28.64 10.61
C GLY A 14 -19.62 -28.26 9.22
N PRO A 15 -19.96 -27.08 8.70
CA PRO A 15 -19.37 -26.66 7.44
C PRO A 15 -17.86 -26.76 7.62
N ALA A 16 -17.29 -27.71 6.86
CA ALA A 16 -15.87 -27.84 6.72
C ALA A 16 -15.36 -26.45 6.50
N ASP A 17 -14.35 -26.05 7.28
CA ASP A 17 -13.51 -24.94 6.99
C ASP A 17 -13.47 -24.77 5.48
N SER A 18 -14.14 -23.74 5.00
CA SER A 18 -13.84 -23.20 3.70
C SER A 18 -12.44 -22.64 3.86
N GLY A 19 -11.47 -23.56 3.71
CA GLY A 19 -10.09 -23.18 3.56
C GLY A 19 -10.12 -22.06 2.55
N ASP A 20 -9.74 -20.88 2.97
CA ASP A 20 -9.25 -19.86 2.08
C ASP A 20 -8.27 -20.59 1.17
N ALA A 21 -8.75 -21.04 0.03
CA ALA A 21 -7.88 -21.43 -1.05
C ALA A 21 -7.06 -20.17 -1.26
N LEU A 22 -5.83 -20.19 -0.77
CA LEU A 22 -4.82 -19.19 -1.03
C LEU A 22 -4.84 -19.09 -2.55
N LEU A 23 -5.58 -18.10 -3.06
CA LEU A 23 -5.56 -17.76 -4.48
C LEU A 23 -4.09 -17.62 -4.78
N GLU A 24 -3.57 -18.58 -5.55
CA GLU A 24 -2.16 -18.58 -5.94
C GLU A 24 -1.89 -17.19 -6.49
N ARG A 25 -1.10 -16.42 -5.74
CA ARG A 25 -0.79 -15.06 -6.13
C ARG A 25 0.12 -15.14 -7.35
N ASN A 26 -0.37 -14.67 -8.48
CA ASN A 26 0.37 -14.64 -9.74
C ASN A 26 1.52 -13.60 -9.75
N TYR A 27 1.65 -12.81 -8.67
CA TYR A 27 2.62 -11.72 -8.57
C TYR A 27 3.52 -11.92 -7.36
N PRO A 28 4.81 -11.54 -7.44
CA PRO A 28 5.73 -11.68 -6.34
C PRO A 28 5.30 -10.85 -5.13
N THR A 29 5.67 -11.32 -3.94
CA THR A 29 5.52 -10.59 -2.69
C THR A 29 6.83 -9.96 -2.26
N GLY A 30 6.80 -9.02 -1.32
CA GLY A 30 8.01 -8.44 -0.76
C GLY A 30 8.93 -9.48 -0.12
N ALA A 31 8.35 -10.55 0.44
CA ALA A 31 9.10 -11.63 1.07
C ALA A 31 10.14 -12.28 0.15
N GLU A 32 9.87 -12.38 -1.15
CA GLU A 32 10.79 -12.96 -2.13
C GLU A 32 12.10 -12.16 -2.30
N PHE A 33 12.09 -10.89 -1.92
CA PHE A 33 13.23 -9.98 -2.02
C PHE A 33 13.98 -9.80 -0.70
N LEU A 34 13.54 -10.49 0.37
CA LEU A 34 14.12 -10.37 1.70
C LEU A 34 15.41 -11.19 1.88
N GLY A 35 15.73 -12.06 0.93
CA GLY A 35 16.92 -12.93 0.93
C GLY A 35 16.77 -14.16 1.83
N ASP A 36 17.68 -15.12 1.63
CA ASP A 36 17.76 -16.37 2.41
C ASP A 36 18.23 -16.08 3.84
N GLY A 37 17.36 -15.92 4.75
CA GLY A 37 17.74 -15.68 6.13
C GLY A 37 16.58 -15.29 7.01
N GLY A 38 15.39 -15.53 6.56
CA GLY A 38 14.17 -15.81 7.32
C GLY A 38 13.72 -14.86 8.43
N ASP A 39 14.58 -14.18 9.12
CA ASP A 39 14.24 -13.32 10.24
C ASP A 39 14.13 -11.85 9.84
N VAL A 40 13.29 -11.55 8.86
CA VAL A 40 12.71 -10.22 8.80
C VAL A 40 11.55 -10.18 9.78
N SER A 41 11.89 -10.22 11.04
CA SER A 41 10.95 -9.83 12.08
C SER A 41 10.87 -8.32 12.03
N PHE A 42 9.73 -7.80 11.62
CA PHE A 42 9.37 -6.45 11.99
C PHE A 42 9.50 -6.37 13.52
N SER A 43 10.43 -5.56 14.00
CA SER A 43 10.69 -5.47 15.41
C SER A 43 9.44 -4.97 16.13
N THR A 44 9.06 -5.64 17.21
CA THR A 44 8.00 -5.18 18.13
C THR A 44 8.31 -3.82 18.78
N ARG A 45 9.49 -3.25 18.52
CA ARG A 45 9.92 -1.93 18.98
C ARG A 45 9.83 -0.84 17.91
N GLY A 46 9.16 -1.10 16.79
CA GLY A 46 9.04 -0.12 15.69
C GLY A 46 10.29 0.03 14.83
N THR A 47 11.44 -0.47 15.25
CA THR A 47 12.66 -0.50 14.44
C THR A 47 12.61 -1.70 13.52
N GLN A 48 12.73 -1.45 12.23
CA GLN A 48 12.80 -2.52 11.23
C GLN A 48 14.24 -3.08 11.23
N ASN A 49 14.40 -4.40 11.31
CA ASN A 49 15.68 -5.08 11.18
C ASN A 49 16.17 -5.10 9.71
N TRP A 50 15.88 -4.03 8.99
CA TRP A 50 16.14 -3.89 7.58
C TRP A 50 17.31 -2.93 7.37
N THR A 51 18.42 -3.43 6.87
CA THR A 51 19.58 -2.57 6.62
C THR A 51 19.49 -1.87 5.27
N VAL A 52 20.20 -0.75 5.13
CA VAL A 52 20.28 -0.01 3.87
C VAL A 52 20.85 -0.88 2.75
N GLU A 53 21.81 -1.75 3.06
CA GLU A 53 22.42 -2.67 2.08
C GLU A 53 21.40 -3.68 1.54
N ARG A 54 20.55 -4.25 2.40
CA ARG A 54 19.45 -5.13 2.00
C ARG A 54 18.44 -4.40 1.13
N LEU A 55 18.08 -3.18 1.53
CA LEU A 55 17.20 -2.33 0.75
C LEU A 55 17.74 -2.10 -0.66
N LEU A 56 19.02 -1.74 -0.79
CA LEU A 56 19.66 -1.53 -2.08
C LEU A 56 19.72 -2.80 -2.94
N GLN A 57 19.91 -3.95 -2.30
CA GLN A 57 19.89 -5.23 -3.00
C GLN A 57 18.48 -5.55 -3.53
N ALA A 58 17.46 -5.42 -2.67
CA ALA A 58 16.07 -5.65 -3.05
C ALA A 58 15.62 -4.67 -4.14
N HIS A 59 16.00 -3.40 -4.02
CA HIS A 59 15.71 -2.38 -5.03
C HIS A 59 16.26 -2.77 -6.41
N ARG A 60 17.54 -3.16 -6.49
CA ARG A 60 18.15 -3.61 -7.75
C ARG A 60 17.44 -4.83 -8.33
N GLN A 61 17.14 -5.83 -7.51
CA GLN A 61 16.41 -7.03 -7.94
C GLN A 61 15.00 -6.70 -8.48
N LEU A 62 14.32 -5.73 -7.86
CA LEU A 62 13.03 -5.26 -8.32
C LEU A 62 13.13 -4.54 -9.66
N GLU A 63 14.12 -3.66 -9.82
CA GLU A 63 14.36 -2.97 -11.10
C GLU A 63 14.69 -3.96 -12.23
N GLU A 64 15.53 -4.95 -11.96
CA GLU A 64 15.88 -6.03 -12.92
C GLU A 64 14.64 -6.85 -13.33
N ARG A 65 13.68 -7.02 -12.43
CA ARG A 65 12.39 -7.66 -12.72
C ARG A 65 11.35 -6.73 -13.34
N GLY A 66 11.73 -5.50 -13.69
CA GLY A 66 10.85 -4.54 -14.35
C GLY A 66 9.89 -3.80 -13.43
N TYR A 67 10.18 -3.77 -12.13
CA TYR A 67 9.45 -2.93 -11.17
C TYR A 67 10.11 -1.56 -11.03
N VAL A 68 9.34 -0.58 -10.60
CA VAL A 68 9.82 0.79 -10.33
C VAL A 68 9.27 1.26 -8.98
N PHE A 69 10.12 1.95 -8.22
CA PHE A 69 9.73 2.58 -6.97
C PHE A 69 8.76 3.74 -7.24
N VAL A 70 7.66 3.81 -6.48
CA VAL A 70 6.61 4.82 -6.69
C VAL A 70 6.26 5.62 -5.44
N GLY A 71 6.77 5.25 -4.28
CA GLY A 71 6.54 5.98 -3.04
C GLY A 71 6.50 5.10 -1.80
N TYR A 72 6.02 5.68 -0.72
CA TYR A 72 5.98 5.08 0.60
C TYR A 72 4.54 4.82 1.07
N HIS A 73 4.38 3.79 1.88
CA HIS A 73 3.14 3.53 2.61
C HIS A 73 3.45 3.47 4.10
N GLY A 74 2.77 4.32 4.88
CA GLY A 74 2.83 4.32 6.33
C GLY A 74 1.65 3.55 6.91
N THR A 75 1.91 2.62 7.82
CA THR A 75 0.86 1.82 8.46
C THR A 75 1.33 1.23 9.78
N PHE A 76 0.45 0.57 10.52
CA PHE A 76 0.84 -0.15 11.73
C PHE A 76 1.56 -1.46 11.40
N LEU A 77 2.35 -1.93 12.36
CA LEU A 77 3.32 -3.01 12.16
C LEU A 77 2.71 -4.32 11.65
N GLU A 78 1.56 -4.73 12.20
CA GLU A 78 0.89 -5.97 11.82
C GLU A 78 0.34 -5.92 10.39
N ALA A 79 -0.16 -4.74 9.96
CA ALA A 79 -0.57 -4.55 8.57
C ALA A 79 0.65 -4.54 7.65
N ALA A 80 1.76 -3.92 8.05
CA ALA A 80 3.00 -3.93 7.29
C ALA A 80 3.50 -5.36 7.04
N GLN A 81 3.51 -6.20 8.09
CA GLN A 81 3.85 -7.62 7.97
C GLN A 81 2.93 -8.34 6.97
N SER A 82 1.62 -8.16 7.13
CA SER A 82 0.64 -8.77 6.23
C SER A 82 0.85 -8.35 4.78
N ILE A 83 1.13 -7.06 4.53
CA ILE A 83 1.36 -6.53 3.19
C ILE A 83 2.66 -7.08 2.58
N VAL A 84 3.75 -7.11 3.34
CA VAL A 84 5.06 -7.56 2.83
C VAL A 84 5.05 -9.06 2.51
N PHE A 85 4.45 -9.87 3.37
CA PHE A 85 4.43 -11.33 3.22
C PHE A 85 3.26 -11.86 2.37
N GLY A 86 2.09 -11.23 2.49
CA GLY A 86 0.88 -11.64 1.79
C GLY A 86 0.52 -10.80 0.57
N GLY A 87 1.17 -9.64 0.41
CA GLY A 87 0.89 -8.65 -0.61
C GLY A 87 -0.31 -7.77 -0.29
N VAL A 88 -0.46 -6.72 -1.08
CA VAL A 88 -1.60 -5.80 -0.98
C VAL A 88 -2.87 -6.54 -1.41
N ARG A 89 -3.94 -6.39 -0.63
CA ARG A 89 -5.26 -6.97 -0.92
C ARG A 89 -6.33 -5.93 -0.72
N ALA A 90 -7.32 -5.93 -1.60
CA ALA A 90 -8.51 -5.10 -1.46
C ALA A 90 -9.21 -5.42 -0.13
N ARG A 91 -9.62 -4.36 0.60
CA ARG A 91 -10.42 -4.49 1.83
C ARG A 91 -11.85 -4.07 1.53
N SER A 92 -12.80 -4.83 2.05
CA SER A 92 -14.24 -4.53 1.91
C SER A 92 -14.67 -3.26 2.65
N GLN A 93 -13.83 -2.75 3.56
CA GLN A 93 -14.14 -1.58 4.40
C GLN A 93 -13.95 -0.23 3.70
N ASP A 94 -13.29 -0.21 2.54
CA ASP A 94 -13.03 1.04 1.80
C ASP A 94 -14.22 1.48 0.92
N LEU A 95 -15.43 1.02 1.22
CA LEU A 95 -16.61 1.27 0.39
C LEU A 95 -17.07 2.74 0.40
N ASP A 96 -16.76 3.47 1.46
CA ASP A 96 -17.18 4.86 1.66
C ASP A 96 -16.11 5.89 1.25
N ALA A 97 -14.91 5.45 0.87
CA ALA A 97 -13.87 6.36 0.42
C ALA A 97 -14.17 6.90 -0.99
N ILE A 98 -13.88 8.20 -1.20
CA ILE A 98 -13.98 8.83 -2.52
C ILE A 98 -13.14 8.04 -3.53
N TRP A 99 -11.93 7.65 -3.11
CA TRP A 99 -11.00 6.85 -3.89
C TRP A 99 -10.86 5.46 -3.27
N ARG A 100 -11.16 4.43 -4.05
CA ARG A 100 -10.97 3.03 -3.64
C ARG A 100 -9.63 2.53 -4.14
N GLY A 101 -8.67 2.35 -3.24
CA GLY A 101 -7.35 1.92 -3.63
C GLY A 101 -6.35 1.83 -2.48
N PHE A 102 -5.10 1.63 -2.84
CA PHE A 102 -3.98 1.58 -1.91
C PHE A 102 -3.23 2.91 -1.94
N TYR A 103 -3.25 3.61 -0.82
CA TYR A 103 -2.69 4.95 -0.68
C TYR A 103 -1.18 4.89 -0.45
N ILE A 104 -0.42 5.69 -1.18
CA ILE A 104 1.01 5.85 -1.04
C ILE A 104 1.40 7.33 -1.07
N ALA A 105 2.39 7.70 -0.29
CA ALA A 105 2.93 9.04 -0.24
C ALA A 105 4.13 9.18 -1.19
N GLY A 106 4.27 10.33 -1.83
CA GLY A 106 5.40 10.63 -2.69
C GLY A 106 6.71 10.83 -1.92
N ASP A 107 6.63 11.23 -0.65
CA ASP A 107 7.77 11.40 0.23
C ASP A 107 7.63 10.63 1.55
N PRO A 108 8.75 10.28 2.20
CA PRO A 108 8.72 9.50 3.43
C PRO A 108 8.11 10.25 4.63
N ALA A 109 8.12 11.59 4.65
CA ALA A 109 7.61 12.33 5.79
C ALA A 109 6.09 12.24 5.88
N LEU A 110 5.38 12.31 4.74
CA LEU A 110 3.95 12.12 4.71
C LEU A 110 3.57 10.68 5.14
N ALA A 111 4.26 9.68 4.58
CA ALA A 111 4.03 8.29 4.98
C ALA A 111 4.36 8.04 6.46
N TYR A 112 5.37 8.72 7.00
CA TYR A 112 5.72 8.65 8.41
C TYR A 112 4.60 9.20 9.29
N GLY A 113 3.97 10.30 8.91
CA GLY A 113 2.78 10.83 9.59
C GLY A 113 1.70 9.75 9.73
N TYR A 114 1.34 9.09 8.64
CA TYR A 114 0.37 7.98 8.67
C TYR A 114 0.82 6.79 9.52
N ALA A 115 2.11 6.49 9.59
CA ALA A 115 2.62 5.43 10.45
C ALA A 115 2.56 5.79 11.94
N GLN A 116 2.63 7.08 12.28
CA GLN A 116 2.62 7.59 13.65
C GLN A 116 1.23 8.00 14.15
N ASP A 117 0.35 8.39 13.24
CA ASP A 117 -1.03 8.78 13.55
C ASP A 117 -1.95 7.56 13.69
N GLN A 118 -1.57 6.66 14.60
CA GLN A 118 -2.34 5.47 14.85
C GLN A 118 -3.20 5.64 16.10
N GLU A 119 -4.49 5.46 15.95
CA GLU A 119 -5.39 5.40 17.10
C GLU A 119 -4.97 4.28 18.07
N PRO A 120 -5.03 4.52 19.38
CA PRO A 120 -4.80 3.47 20.36
C PRO A 120 -5.73 2.28 20.11
N ASP A 121 -5.22 1.07 20.34
CA ASP A 121 -6.05 -0.13 20.31
C ASP A 121 -7.13 -0.09 21.41
N ALA A 122 -8.06 -1.05 21.41
CA ALA A 122 -9.14 -1.15 22.40
C ALA A 122 -8.62 -1.22 23.87
N ARG A 123 -7.33 -1.40 24.09
CA ARG A 123 -6.67 -1.39 25.42
C ARG A 123 -5.91 -0.10 25.68
N GLY A 124 -6.06 0.92 24.83
CA GLY A 124 -5.36 2.20 24.95
C GLY A 124 -3.86 2.13 24.62
N ARG A 125 -3.40 1.08 23.94
CA ARG A 125 -1.99 0.94 23.57
C ARG A 125 -1.78 1.51 22.16
N ILE A 126 -0.78 2.38 22.04
CA ILE A 126 -0.36 2.90 20.76
C ILE A 126 0.32 1.77 19.97
N ARG A 127 -0.07 1.61 18.72
CA ARG A 127 0.52 0.63 17.82
C ARG A 127 1.84 1.15 17.26
N ASN A 128 2.81 0.26 17.12
CA ASN A 128 4.03 0.60 16.41
C ASN A 128 3.73 0.79 14.92
N GLY A 129 4.23 1.87 14.37
CA GLY A 129 4.14 2.14 12.94
C GLY A 129 5.29 1.52 12.15
N ALA A 130 5.12 1.42 10.84
CA ALA A 130 6.15 1.00 9.91
C ALA A 130 6.03 1.77 8.60
N LEU A 131 7.19 2.11 8.01
CA LEU A 131 7.28 2.61 6.65
C LEU A 131 7.63 1.49 5.69
N LEU A 132 6.93 1.48 4.58
CA LEU A 132 7.09 0.52 3.50
C LEU A 132 7.44 1.26 2.22
N ARG A 133 8.26 0.64 1.37
CA ARG A 133 8.53 1.09 0.00
C ARG A 133 7.64 0.31 -0.96
N VAL A 134 7.02 1.02 -1.89
CA VAL A 134 6.06 0.46 -2.85
C VAL A 134 6.63 0.48 -4.25
N TYR A 135 6.55 -0.65 -4.92
CA TYR A 135 7.02 -0.83 -6.29
C TYR A 135 5.88 -1.35 -7.16
N VAL A 136 5.76 -0.79 -8.36
CA VAL A 136 4.77 -1.21 -9.36
C VAL A 136 5.46 -1.76 -10.61
N PRO A 137 4.80 -2.62 -11.38
CA PRO A 137 5.31 -2.98 -12.69
C PRO A 137 5.53 -1.74 -13.56
N ARG A 138 6.70 -1.56 -14.15
CA ARG A 138 7.02 -0.41 -15.02
C ARG A 138 6.01 -0.24 -16.15
N SER A 139 5.46 -1.34 -16.64
CA SER A 139 4.42 -1.33 -17.68
C SER A 139 3.12 -0.65 -17.27
N SER A 140 2.89 -0.44 -15.98
CA SER A 140 1.68 0.24 -15.48
C SER A 140 1.80 1.77 -15.48
N LEU A 141 3.02 2.33 -15.55
CA LEU A 141 3.23 3.78 -15.47
C LEU A 141 2.41 4.60 -16.48
N PRO A 142 2.18 4.14 -17.72
CA PRO A 142 1.32 4.87 -18.65
C PRO A 142 -0.14 5.03 -18.21
N GLY A 143 -0.59 4.24 -17.22
CA GLY A 143 -1.93 4.33 -16.62
C GLY A 143 -2.01 5.27 -15.41
N PHE A 144 -0.90 5.94 -15.06
CA PHE A 144 -0.89 6.93 -13.97
C PHE A 144 -1.48 8.25 -14.47
N TYR A 145 -2.46 8.76 -13.73
CA TYR A 145 -3.03 10.07 -13.94
C TYR A 145 -2.54 11.03 -12.85
N ARG A 146 -2.34 12.30 -13.21
CA ARG A 146 -2.01 13.34 -12.24
C ARG A 146 -3.02 14.46 -12.32
N THR A 147 -3.59 14.85 -11.17
CA THR A 147 -4.43 16.03 -11.01
C THR A 147 -3.69 17.14 -10.26
N GLY A 148 -4.04 18.40 -10.56
CA GLY A 148 -3.63 19.54 -9.75
C GLY A 148 -4.55 19.82 -8.57
N LEU A 149 -5.69 19.13 -8.50
CA LEU A 149 -6.65 19.28 -7.43
C LEU A 149 -6.27 18.39 -6.24
N THR A 150 -6.63 18.84 -5.06
CA THR A 150 -6.46 18.06 -3.83
C THR A 150 -7.25 16.77 -3.90
N LEU A 151 -6.62 15.63 -3.63
CA LEU A 151 -7.30 14.32 -3.73
C LEU A 151 -8.47 14.17 -2.75
N ALA A 152 -8.42 14.85 -1.61
CA ALA A 152 -9.55 14.88 -0.67
C ALA A 152 -10.75 15.69 -1.18
N ALA A 153 -10.56 16.52 -2.22
CA ALA A 153 -11.64 17.35 -2.75
C ALA A 153 -12.54 16.55 -3.70
N PRO A 154 -13.89 16.63 -3.52
CA PRO A 154 -14.83 15.96 -4.43
C PRO A 154 -14.66 16.35 -5.91
N GLU A 155 -14.18 17.58 -6.15
CA GLU A 155 -13.93 18.11 -7.48
C GLU A 155 -12.85 17.32 -8.24
N ALA A 156 -11.83 16.82 -7.52
CA ALA A 156 -10.78 15.99 -8.13
C ALA A 156 -11.36 14.68 -8.68
N ALA A 157 -12.25 14.05 -7.91
CA ALA A 157 -12.95 12.85 -8.34
C ALA A 157 -13.83 13.13 -9.58
N GLY A 158 -14.60 14.21 -9.54
CA GLY A 158 -15.46 14.63 -10.66
C GLY A 158 -14.67 14.98 -11.92
N GLU A 159 -13.49 15.59 -11.79
CA GLU A 159 -12.59 15.84 -12.94
C GLU A 159 -12.17 14.52 -13.62
N VAL A 160 -11.74 13.55 -12.82
CA VAL A 160 -11.30 12.27 -13.36
C VAL A 160 -12.46 11.50 -13.97
N GLU A 161 -13.64 11.44 -13.32
CA GLU A 161 -14.82 10.82 -13.87
C GLU A 161 -15.21 11.42 -15.23
N ARG A 162 -15.12 12.74 -15.35
CA ARG A 162 -15.39 13.43 -16.62
C ARG A 162 -14.39 13.05 -17.71
N LEU A 163 -13.11 12.88 -17.37
CA LEU A 163 -12.06 12.50 -18.31
C LEU A 163 -12.15 11.05 -18.77
N ILE A 164 -12.48 10.15 -17.87
CA ILE A 164 -12.61 8.71 -18.20
C ILE A 164 -13.99 8.35 -18.73
N GLY A 165 -14.98 9.26 -18.62
CA GLY A 165 -16.33 9.09 -19.14
C GLY A 165 -17.21 8.12 -18.35
N HIS A 166 -16.86 7.77 -17.13
CA HIS A 166 -17.65 6.91 -16.24
C HIS A 166 -17.27 7.10 -14.75
N PRO A 167 -18.13 6.66 -13.81
CA PRO A 167 -17.90 6.82 -12.36
C PRO A 167 -16.66 6.08 -11.85
N LEU A 168 -16.03 6.64 -10.81
CA LEU A 168 -15.03 5.95 -10.01
C LEU A 168 -15.70 4.85 -9.14
N PRO A 169 -14.95 3.80 -8.76
CA PRO A 169 -13.51 3.55 -8.85
C PRO A 169 -13.19 2.72 -10.09
N LEU A 170 -12.62 3.26 -11.09
CA LEU A 170 -12.66 2.46 -12.31
C LEU A 170 -11.49 2.71 -13.23
N ARG A 171 -10.77 1.77 -13.62
CA ARG A 171 -9.88 1.69 -14.79
C ARG A 171 -8.67 2.64 -14.81
N LEU A 172 -8.48 3.50 -13.80
CA LEU A 172 -7.19 4.14 -13.59
C LEU A 172 -6.29 3.15 -12.85
N ASP A 173 -5.08 2.98 -13.34
CA ASP A 173 -4.07 2.24 -12.58
C ASP A 173 -3.70 3.03 -11.32
N ALA A 174 -3.50 4.35 -11.46
CA ALA A 174 -3.21 5.23 -10.34
C ALA A 174 -3.62 6.68 -10.60
N ILE A 175 -3.88 7.41 -9.52
CA ILE A 175 -4.03 8.86 -9.53
C ILE A 175 -3.07 9.49 -8.52
N THR A 176 -2.37 10.55 -8.94
CA THR A 176 -1.47 11.34 -8.09
C THR A 176 -1.99 12.77 -7.99
N GLY A 177 -2.02 13.32 -6.80
CA GLY A 177 -2.39 14.70 -6.55
C GLY A 177 -1.87 15.17 -5.19
N PRO A 178 -2.01 16.48 -4.85
CA PRO A 178 -1.77 16.95 -3.51
C PRO A 178 -2.73 16.27 -2.51
N GLU A 179 -2.23 15.92 -1.32
CA GLU A 179 -3.07 15.47 -0.20
C GLU A 179 -3.97 16.62 0.28
N GLU A 180 -3.36 17.79 0.47
CA GLU A 180 -4.03 19.04 0.82
C GLU A 180 -3.58 20.18 -0.10
N GLU A 181 -4.24 21.34 -0.06
CA GLU A 181 -3.91 22.48 -0.93
C GLU A 181 -2.46 22.94 -0.69
N GLY A 182 -1.65 22.85 -1.75
CA GLY A 182 -0.21 23.12 -1.66
C GLY A 182 0.60 22.07 -0.92
N GLY A 183 -0.01 20.96 -0.58
CA GLY A 183 0.56 19.88 0.21
C GLY A 183 1.45 18.92 -0.57
N ARG A 184 1.89 17.89 0.15
CA ARG A 184 2.71 16.80 -0.39
C ARG A 184 1.90 15.93 -1.33
N LEU A 185 2.58 15.27 -2.25
CA LEU A 185 1.92 14.40 -3.22
C LEU A 185 1.55 13.05 -2.57
N GLU A 186 0.31 12.68 -2.79
CA GLU A 186 -0.21 11.35 -2.52
C GLU A 186 -0.57 10.66 -3.84
N THR A 187 -0.45 9.36 -3.89
CA THR A 187 -0.88 8.54 -5.03
C THR A 187 -1.78 7.42 -4.53
N ILE A 188 -2.89 7.23 -5.22
CA ILE A 188 -3.82 6.16 -4.93
C ILE A 188 -3.74 5.15 -6.06
N LEU A 189 -3.30 3.93 -5.75
CA LEU A 189 -3.24 2.83 -6.69
C LEU A 189 -4.60 2.12 -6.70
N GLY A 190 -5.22 2.02 -7.88
CA GLY A 190 -6.42 1.21 -8.05
C GLY A 190 -6.15 -0.25 -7.66
N TRP A 191 -7.17 -0.95 -7.12
CA TRP A 191 -6.99 -2.31 -6.60
C TRP A 191 -6.36 -3.29 -7.58
N PRO A 192 -6.72 -3.31 -8.88
CA PRO A 192 -6.09 -4.22 -9.84
C PRO A 192 -4.57 -3.99 -9.98
N LEU A 193 -4.09 -2.76 -9.82
CA LEU A 193 -2.66 -2.46 -9.79
C LEU A 193 -2.08 -2.72 -8.41
N ALA A 194 -2.79 -2.30 -7.35
CA ALA A 194 -2.33 -2.48 -5.97
C ALA A 194 -2.00 -3.94 -5.65
N GLU A 195 -2.81 -4.87 -6.11
CA GLU A 195 -2.58 -6.31 -5.95
C GLU A 195 -1.37 -6.84 -6.72
N ARG A 196 -0.88 -6.08 -7.69
CA ARG A 196 0.32 -6.39 -8.49
C ARG A 196 1.58 -5.72 -7.96
N THR A 197 1.45 -4.89 -6.93
CA THR A 197 2.61 -4.21 -6.32
C THR A 197 3.47 -5.18 -5.53
N VAL A 198 4.75 -4.85 -5.46
CA VAL A 198 5.66 -5.43 -4.49
C VAL A 198 5.94 -4.38 -3.43
N VAL A 199 5.81 -4.77 -2.17
CA VAL A 199 6.01 -3.88 -1.04
C VAL A 199 7.08 -4.47 -0.13
N ILE A 200 8.12 -3.69 0.14
CA ILE A 200 9.23 -4.08 1.03
C ILE A 200 9.38 -3.07 2.16
N PRO A 201 9.99 -3.43 3.28
CA PRO A 201 10.28 -2.48 4.35
C PRO A 201 11.16 -1.32 3.88
N SER A 202 10.99 -0.14 4.46
CA SER A 202 11.92 0.98 4.35
C SER A 202 13.06 0.84 5.36
N ALA A 203 14.22 1.42 5.08
CA ALA A 203 15.30 1.54 6.06
C ALA A 203 15.13 2.73 7.03
N ILE A 204 14.08 3.53 6.86
CA ILE A 204 13.78 4.65 7.75
C ILE A 204 13.21 4.09 9.06
N PRO A 205 13.84 4.39 10.21
CA PRO A 205 13.34 3.92 11.50
C PRO A 205 12.04 4.65 11.87
N THR A 206 11.12 3.93 12.49
CA THR A 206 9.94 4.49 13.14
C THR A 206 10.12 4.45 14.66
N ASP A 207 9.80 5.54 15.35
CA ASP A 207 9.86 5.59 16.81
C ASP A 207 8.43 5.47 17.37
N PRO A 208 8.11 4.38 18.08
CA PRO A 208 6.77 4.19 18.64
C PRO A 208 6.41 5.22 19.73
N ARG A 209 7.38 5.99 20.20
CA ARG A 209 7.16 7.06 21.17
C ARG A 209 6.83 8.40 20.52
N ASN A 210 7.06 8.52 19.22
CA ASN A 210 6.85 9.74 18.47
C ASN A 210 5.46 9.76 17.82
N VAL A 211 4.42 9.67 18.65
CA VAL A 211 3.03 9.68 18.18
C VAL A 211 2.68 11.06 17.65
N GLY A 212 2.23 11.13 16.41
CA GLY A 212 1.89 12.39 15.76
C GLY A 212 3.09 13.31 15.50
N GLY A 213 4.32 12.82 15.66
CA GLY A 213 5.54 13.59 15.43
C GLY A 213 5.98 13.54 13.97
N ASP A 214 6.68 14.59 13.55
CA ASP A 214 7.28 14.67 12.22
C ASP A 214 8.50 13.75 12.09
N LEU A 215 8.75 13.31 10.86
CA LEU A 215 10.00 12.63 10.54
C LEU A 215 11.17 13.62 10.64
N ASP A 216 12.18 13.26 11.44
CA ASP A 216 13.47 13.96 11.41
C ASP A 216 14.18 13.61 10.08
N PRO A 217 14.40 14.59 9.17
CA PRO A 217 15.08 14.34 7.90
C PRO A 217 16.48 13.73 8.07
N SER A 218 17.16 14.02 9.19
CA SER A 218 18.48 13.47 9.48
C SER A 218 18.48 11.98 9.81
N SER A 219 17.31 11.43 10.12
CA SER A 219 17.12 9.99 10.36
C SER A 219 17.03 9.17 9.07
N ILE A 220 16.89 9.83 7.91
CA ILE A 220 16.80 9.15 6.62
C ILE A 220 18.23 8.83 6.15
N PRO A 221 18.58 7.55 5.97
CA PRO A 221 19.89 7.17 5.46
C PRO A 221 20.16 7.77 4.07
N ASP A 222 21.36 8.30 3.82
CA ASP A 222 21.74 8.97 2.56
C ASP A 222 21.41 8.14 1.31
N LYS A 223 21.70 6.83 1.38
CA LYS A 223 21.40 5.92 0.27
C LYS A 223 19.89 5.75 0.04
N GLU A 224 19.10 5.80 1.08
CA GLU A 224 17.64 5.78 0.93
C GLU A 224 17.12 7.10 0.37
N GLN A 225 17.69 8.23 0.76
CA GLN A 225 17.37 9.52 0.15
C GLN A 225 17.59 9.50 -1.36
N ALA A 226 18.70 8.90 -1.81
CA ALA A 226 19.01 8.80 -3.24
C ALA A 226 17.97 7.99 -4.03
N ILE A 227 17.37 6.95 -3.42
CA ILE A 227 16.33 6.15 -4.05
C ILE A 227 14.95 6.83 -3.92
N SER A 228 14.78 7.68 -2.92
CA SER A 228 13.50 8.31 -2.55
C SER A 228 13.16 9.55 -3.38
N ALA A 229 14.02 9.97 -4.30
CA ALA A 229 13.68 11.03 -5.25
C ALA A 229 12.35 10.67 -5.93
N LEU A 230 11.42 11.64 -5.95
CA LEU A 230 10.12 11.45 -6.60
C LEU A 230 10.33 10.90 -8.00
N PRO A 231 9.70 9.78 -8.34
CA PRO A 231 9.82 9.23 -9.68
C PRO A 231 9.40 10.25 -10.74
N ASP A 232 10.05 10.25 -11.87
CA ASP A 232 9.77 11.18 -12.98
C ASP A 232 8.29 11.21 -13.38
N TYR A 233 7.58 10.08 -13.22
CA TYR A 233 6.15 10.03 -13.52
C TYR A 233 5.31 10.96 -12.62
N ALA A 234 5.71 11.20 -11.37
CA ALA A 234 4.99 12.09 -10.46
C ALA A 234 5.12 13.57 -10.86
N SER A 235 6.15 13.92 -11.61
CA SER A 235 6.36 15.26 -12.16
C SER A 235 5.72 15.48 -13.52
N GLN A 236 5.27 14.43 -14.21
CA GLN A 236 4.61 14.57 -15.52
C GLN A 236 3.18 15.12 -15.36
N PRO A 237 2.76 16.07 -16.20
CA PRO A 237 1.36 16.47 -16.25
C PRO A 237 0.48 15.26 -16.58
N GLY A 238 -0.69 15.20 -15.96
CA GLY A 238 -1.62 14.08 -16.14
C GLY A 238 -1.92 13.85 -17.61
N LYS A 239 -1.64 12.64 -18.07
CA LYS A 239 -2.15 12.20 -19.37
C LYS A 239 -3.58 11.72 -19.16
N PRO A 240 -4.49 12.02 -20.09
CA PRO A 240 -5.81 11.43 -20.03
C PRO A 240 -5.69 9.90 -20.04
N PRO A 241 -6.62 9.19 -19.41
CA PRO A 241 -6.70 7.74 -19.50
C PRO A 241 -6.67 7.32 -20.96
N ARG A 242 -6.02 6.21 -21.25
CA ARG A 242 -5.94 5.68 -22.61
C ARG A 242 -7.34 5.50 -23.21
N GLU A 243 -7.50 5.84 -24.48
CA GLU A 243 -8.77 5.65 -25.20
C GLU A 243 -9.18 4.17 -25.31
N ASP A 244 -8.20 3.26 -25.24
CA ASP A 244 -8.40 1.80 -25.26
C ASP A 244 -9.04 1.25 -23.96
N LEU A 245 -9.28 2.10 -22.98
CA LEU A 245 -9.98 1.76 -21.73
C LEU A 245 -11.48 2.10 -21.76
N LYS A 246 -12.01 2.49 -22.91
CA LYS A 246 -13.45 2.73 -23.10
C LYS A 246 -14.23 1.43 -23.27
#